data_3409730d4b97777c3590a5da7d4cf588
#
_entry.id   3409730d4b97777c3590a5da7d4cf588
#
_cell.length_a   1.000
_cell.length_b   1.000
_cell.length_c   1.000
_cell.angle_alpha   90.00
_cell.angle_beta   90.00
_cell.angle_gamma   90.00
#
_symmetry.space_group_name_H-M   'P 1'
#
loop_
_entity.id
_entity.type
_entity.pdbx_description
1 polymer ?
#
loop_
_entity_poly.entity_id
_entity_poly.type
_entity_poly.pdbx_seq_one_letter_code
_entity_poly.pdbx_strand_id
1 'polypeptide(L)' 'MLNTYVVEGGVGKCTAFTALLPKLRKKSEVQIYTPYIDCFAGNPDVKLALEQTIPLKDPRIMASDNIFYCEPYK' A
#
# COMPACT_ATOMS: atom_id res chain seq x y z
N MET A 1 -1.24 6.51 13.53
CA MET A 1 -0.29 6.77 12.43
C MET A 1 -0.79 6.11 11.16
N LEU A 2 -0.72 6.81 10.04
CA LEU A 2 -1.09 6.29 8.74
C LEU A 2 0.15 6.20 7.86
N ASN A 3 0.46 5.00 7.38
CA ASN A 3 1.58 4.78 6.46
C ASN A 3 1.05 4.36 5.09
N THR A 4 1.60 4.96 4.05
CA THR A 4 1.29 4.59 2.67
C THR A 4 2.44 3.79 2.09
N TYR A 5 2.12 2.66 1.48
CA TYR A 5 3.11 1.79 0.85
C TYR A 5 2.86 1.78 -0.65
N VAL A 6 3.86 2.21 -1.40
CA VAL A 6 3.84 2.17 -2.87
C VAL A 6 4.33 0.80 -3.30
N VAL A 7 3.43 -0.03 -3.80
CA VAL A 7 3.73 -1.42 -4.17
C VAL A 7 3.66 -1.57 -5.68
N GLU A 8 4.80 -1.85 -6.28
CA GLU A 8 4.96 -2.03 -7.72
C GLU A 8 5.65 -3.36 -7.99
N GLY A 9 5.87 -3.68 -9.25
CA GLY A 9 6.64 -4.86 -9.63
C GLY A 9 5.82 -6.08 -10.01
N GLY A 10 4.54 -5.91 -10.24
CA GLY A 10 3.67 -6.96 -10.75
C GLY A 10 2.83 -7.66 -9.68
N VAL A 11 1.91 -8.48 -10.13
CA VAL A 11 0.93 -9.14 -9.27
C VAL A 11 1.60 -10.05 -8.24
N GLY A 12 2.66 -10.75 -8.63
CA GLY A 12 3.38 -11.63 -7.71
C GLY A 12 3.95 -10.89 -6.51
N LYS A 13 4.45 -9.68 -6.74
CA LYS A 13 4.98 -8.86 -5.66
C LYS A 13 3.87 -8.36 -4.74
N CYS A 14 2.73 -7.98 -5.32
CA CYS A 14 1.58 -7.57 -4.53
C CYS A 14 1.10 -8.71 -3.65
N THR A 15 1.03 -9.92 -4.19
CA THR A 15 0.62 -11.10 -3.42
C THR A 15 1.59 -11.37 -2.28
N ALA A 16 2.89 -11.28 -2.54
CA ALA A 16 3.91 -11.46 -1.50
C ALA A 16 3.80 -10.38 -0.42
N PHE A 17 3.50 -9.15 -0.82
CA PHE A 17 3.34 -8.05 0.12
C PHE A 17 2.16 -8.26 1.06
N THR A 18 1.09 -8.91 0.62
CA THR A 18 -0.07 -9.14 1.47
C THR A 18 0.29 -9.98 2.71
N ALA A 19 1.32 -10.80 2.62
CA ALA A 19 1.77 -11.59 3.76
C ALA A 19 2.37 -10.73 4.88
N LEU A 20 2.81 -9.53 4.56
CA LEU A 20 3.38 -8.59 5.53
C LEU A 20 2.34 -7.72 6.21
N LEU A 21 1.15 -7.63 5.63
CA LEU A 21 0.12 -6.70 6.11
C LEU A 21 -0.24 -6.86 7.58
N PRO A 22 -0.43 -8.08 8.12
CA PRO A 22 -0.76 -8.22 9.53
C PRO A 22 0.29 -7.60 10.45
N LYS A 23 1.55 -7.72 10.11
CA LYS A 23 2.64 -7.10 10.89
C LYS A 23 2.60 -5.58 10.80
N LEU A 24 2.40 -5.06 9.59
CA LEU A 24 2.37 -3.62 9.36
C LEU A 24 1.16 -2.99 10.06
N ARG A 25 0.02 -3.67 10.01
CA ARG A 25 -1.21 -3.17 10.62
C ARG A 25 -1.11 -3.06 12.14
N LYS A 26 -0.30 -3.88 12.76
CA LYS A 26 -0.07 -3.80 14.20
C LYS A 26 0.62 -2.51 14.62
N LYS A 27 1.40 -1.93 13.72
CA LYS A 27 2.19 -0.73 14.01
C LYS A 27 1.48 0.55 13.59
N SER A 28 0.65 0.48 12.56
CA SER A 28 0.02 1.67 11.98
C SER A 28 -1.15 1.28 11.11
N GLU A 29 -1.95 2.27 10.74
CA GLU A 29 -2.92 2.09 9.66
C GLU A 29 -2.17 1.99 8.35
N VAL A 30 -2.65 1.14 7.44
CA VAL A 30 -1.98 0.84 6.19
C VAL A 30 -2.82 1.33 5.01
N GLN A 31 -2.20 2.15 4.16
CA GLN A 31 -2.78 2.59 2.91
C GLN A 31 -1.87 2.11 1.79
N ILE A 32 -2.45 1.56 0.74
CA ILE A 32 -1.69 1.00 -0.38
C ILE A 32 -1.89 1.85 -1.63
N TYR A 33 -0.80 2.09 -2.34
CA TYR A 33 -0.81 2.81 -3.62
C TYR A 33 -0.16 1.89 -4.64
N THR A 34 -0.97 1.34 -5.55
CA THR A 34 -0.52 0.27 -6.44
C THR A 34 -1.32 0.25 -7.74
N PRO A 35 -0.73 -0.22 -8.86
CA PRO A 35 -1.51 -0.48 -10.07
C PRO A 35 -2.39 -1.72 -9.96
N TYR A 36 -2.22 -2.52 -8.91
CA TYR A 36 -2.93 -3.80 -8.75
C TYR A 36 -3.83 -3.78 -7.52
N ILE A 37 -4.75 -2.83 -7.48
CA ILE A 37 -5.61 -2.66 -6.30
C ILE A 37 -6.45 -3.89 -5.95
N ASP A 38 -6.75 -4.73 -6.95
CA ASP A 38 -7.55 -5.92 -6.71
C ASP A 38 -6.85 -6.92 -5.76
N CYS A 39 -5.53 -6.87 -5.68
CA CYS A 39 -4.80 -7.71 -4.75
C CYS A 39 -5.04 -7.31 -3.29
N PHE A 40 -5.45 -6.08 -3.07
CA PHE A 40 -5.64 -5.54 -1.74
C PHE A 40 -7.09 -5.21 -1.42
N ALA A 41 -7.96 -5.24 -2.41
CA ALA A 41 -9.39 -4.94 -2.21
C ALA A 41 -9.99 -5.95 -1.25
N GLY A 42 -10.73 -5.45 -0.27
CA GLY A 42 -11.39 -6.30 0.72
C GLY A 42 -10.46 -6.87 1.79
N ASN A 43 -9.17 -6.55 1.77
CA ASN A 43 -8.25 -7.00 2.80
C ASN A 43 -8.47 -6.18 4.08
N PRO A 44 -8.81 -6.81 5.21
CA PRO A 44 -9.13 -6.08 6.44
C PRO A 44 -7.94 -5.32 7.04
N ASP A 45 -6.72 -5.67 6.65
CA ASP A 45 -5.52 -4.99 7.14
C ASP A 45 -5.20 -3.72 6.36
N VAL A 46 -5.88 -3.48 5.24
CA VAL A 46 -5.70 -2.31 4.40
C VAL A 46 -6.85 -1.34 4.63
N LYS A 47 -6.52 -0.14 5.09
CA LYS A 47 -7.52 0.89 5.29
C LYS A 47 -8.08 1.38 3.97
N LEU A 48 -7.21 1.58 2.99
CA LEU A 48 -7.59 2.08 1.68
C LEU A 48 -6.56 1.67 0.64
N ALA A 49 -7.02 1.18 -0.51
CA ALA A 49 -6.17 0.87 -1.64
C ALA A 49 -6.45 1.89 -2.75
N LEU A 50 -5.41 2.58 -3.21
CA LEU A 50 -5.49 3.61 -4.23
C LEU A 50 -4.79 3.15 -5.50
N GLU A 51 -5.42 3.39 -6.65
CA GLU A 51 -4.83 3.09 -7.94
C GLU A 51 -3.68 4.04 -8.24
N GLN A 52 -2.65 3.54 -8.91
CA GLN A 52 -1.46 4.33 -9.22
C GLN A 52 -1.72 5.39 -10.30
N THR A 53 -2.91 5.44 -10.89
CA THR A 53 -3.32 6.52 -11.78
C THR A 53 -3.57 7.82 -11.02
N ILE A 54 -3.78 7.74 -9.70
CA ILE A 54 -3.97 8.90 -8.84
C ILE A 54 -2.62 9.55 -8.59
N PRO A 55 -2.49 10.88 -8.68
CA PRO A 55 -1.22 11.53 -8.42
C PRO A 55 -0.80 11.40 -6.96
N LEU A 56 0.51 11.34 -6.71
CA LEU A 56 1.05 11.29 -5.36
C LEU A 56 0.67 12.52 -4.52
N LYS A 57 0.24 13.59 -5.17
CA LYS A 57 -0.22 14.80 -4.48
C LYS A 57 -1.64 14.69 -3.96
N ASP A 58 -2.31 13.55 -4.21
CA ASP A 58 -3.67 13.34 -3.71
C ASP A 58 -3.70 13.56 -2.20
N PRO A 59 -4.70 14.30 -1.68
CA PRO A 59 -4.78 14.58 -0.24
C PRO A 59 -4.77 13.35 0.64
N ARG A 60 -5.30 12.23 0.15
CA ARG A 60 -5.31 10.99 0.93
C ARG A 60 -3.91 10.44 1.14
N ILE A 61 -3.04 10.59 0.13
CA ILE A 61 -1.64 10.17 0.23
C ILE A 61 -0.84 11.16 1.05
N MET A 62 -1.09 12.45 0.83
CA MET A 62 -0.38 13.51 1.56
C MET A 62 -0.74 13.53 3.04
N ALA A 63 -1.88 12.98 3.42
CA ALA A 63 -2.27 12.86 4.82
C ALA A 63 -1.50 11.76 5.55
N SER A 64 -0.72 10.95 4.83
CA SER A 64 0.08 9.89 5.44
C SER A 64 1.22 10.46 6.26
N ASP A 65 1.52 9.82 7.38
CA ASP A 65 2.68 10.18 8.19
C ASP A 65 3.98 9.77 7.49
N ASN A 66 3.96 8.65 6.80
CA ASN A 66 5.11 8.14 6.06
C ASN A 66 4.66 7.54 4.73
N ILE A 67 5.52 7.63 3.72
CA ILE A 67 5.32 6.99 2.43
C ILE A 67 6.54 6.12 2.17
N PHE A 68 6.32 4.82 2.01
CA PHE A 68 7.38 3.85 1.76
C PHE A 68 7.28 3.30 0.34
N TYR A 69 8.40 3.28 -0.35
CA TYR A 69 8.49 2.71 -1.69
C TYR A 69 9.01 1.28 -1.58
N CYS A 70 8.15 0.34 -1.90
CA CYS A 70 8.48 -1.08 -1.82
C CYS A 70 9.03 -1.55 -3.16
N GLU A 71 10.36 -1.56 -3.29
CA GLU A 71 11.00 -1.97 -4.53
C GLU A 71 11.27 -3.48 -4.49
N PRO A 72 10.84 -4.21 -5.51
CA PRO A 72 10.91 -5.67 -5.48
C PRO A 72 12.31 -6.25 -5.63
N TYR A 73 13.27 -5.48 -6.11
CA TYR A 73 14.60 -5.98 -6.43
C TYR A 73 15.71 -5.50 -5.50
N LYS A 74 15.31 -5.08 -4.33
CA LYS A 74 16.29 -4.62 -3.34
C LYS A 74 16.23 -5.39 -2.07
#